data_203d16396a36edbebaa09675c3bf04e7
#
_entry.id   203d16396a36edbebaa09675c3bf04e7
#
_cell.length_a   1.000
_cell.length_b   1.000
_cell.length_c   1.000
_cell.angle_alpha   90.00
_cell.angle_beta   90.00
_cell.angle_gamma   90.00
#
_symmetry.space_group_name_H-M   'P 1'
#
loop_
_entity.id
_entity.type
_entity.pdbx_description
1 polymer ?
#
loop_
_entity_poly.entity_id
_entity_poly.type
_entity_poly.pdbx_seq_one_letter_code
_entity_poly.pdbx_strand_id
1 'polypeptide(L)' 'PSLAGEDLVKMGVERGPRIKELLNRLLQARLEGKVNCKEDEEQLVGGWLHEKMQ' A
#
# COMPACT_ATOMS: atom_id res chain seq x y z
N PRO A 1 2.58 -9.28 -1.00
CA PRO A 1 3.30 -8.10 -0.50
C PRO A 1 3.74 -8.28 0.95
N SER A 2 4.75 -7.50 1.34
CA SER A 2 5.24 -7.54 2.71
C SER A 2 4.29 -6.86 3.68
N LEU A 3 3.54 -5.88 3.22
CA LEU A 3 2.56 -5.22 4.05
C LEU A 3 1.26 -6.01 4.06
N ALA A 4 0.68 -6.12 5.25
CA ALA A 4 -0.63 -6.75 5.42
C ALA A 4 -1.69 -5.67 5.59
N GLY A 5 -2.97 -6.08 5.62
CA GLY A 5 -4.05 -5.12 5.80
C GLY A 5 -3.93 -4.32 7.10
N GLU A 6 -3.49 -4.98 8.17
CA GLU A 6 -3.32 -4.29 9.44
C GLU A 6 -2.26 -3.20 9.37
N ASP A 7 -1.20 -3.42 8.60
CA ASP A 7 -0.17 -2.42 8.43
C ASP A 7 -0.74 -1.17 7.76
N LEU A 8 -1.60 -1.38 6.77
CA LEU A 8 -2.25 -0.27 6.08
C LEU A 8 -3.16 0.51 7.02
N VAL A 9 -3.88 -0.19 7.89
CA VAL A 9 -4.73 0.48 8.87
C VAL A 9 -3.88 1.34 9.80
N LYS A 10 -2.73 0.84 10.22
CA LYS A 10 -1.81 1.61 11.06
C LYS A 10 -1.28 2.85 10.35
N MET A 11 -1.21 2.79 9.04
CA MET A 11 -0.75 3.93 8.23
C MET A 11 -1.86 4.94 7.97
N GLY A 12 -3.08 4.66 8.39
CA GLY A 12 -4.19 5.58 8.25
C GLY A 12 -5.22 5.20 7.21
N VAL A 13 -5.13 4.00 6.64
CA VAL A 13 -6.10 3.52 5.67
C VAL A 13 -7.33 2.98 6.39
N GLU A 14 -8.52 3.35 5.95
CA GLU A 14 -9.75 2.83 6.54
C GLU A 14 -9.90 1.35 6.24
N ARG A 15 -10.45 0.62 7.22
CA ARG A 15 -10.78 -0.79 7.02
C ARG A 15 -11.89 -0.89 5.99
N GLY A 16 -11.82 -1.91 5.14
CA GLY A 16 -12.85 -2.16 4.15
C GLY A 16 -12.27 -2.41 2.77
N PRO A 17 -13.06 -2.17 1.71
CA PRO A 17 -12.63 -2.46 0.34
C PRO A 17 -11.32 -1.77 -0.05
N ARG A 18 -11.03 -0.64 0.57
CA ARG A 18 -9.82 0.10 0.24
C ARG A 18 -8.56 -0.66 0.60
N ILE A 19 -8.58 -1.37 1.72
CA ILE A 19 -7.44 -2.19 2.12
C ILE A 19 -7.11 -3.20 1.03
N LYS A 20 -8.14 -3.88 0.53
CA LYS A 20 -7.98 -4.88 -0.50
C LYS A 20 -7.46 -4.26 -1.79
N GLU A 21 -7.98 -3.10 -2.16
CA GLU A 21 -7.55 -2.39 -3.36
C GLU A 21 -6.07 -2.04 -3.28
N LEU A 22 -5.63 -1.49 -2.16
CA LEU A 22 -4.23 -1.12 -1.99
C LEU A 22 -3.32 -2.32 -1.96
N LEU A 23 -3.75 -3.42 -1.33
CA LEU A 23 -2.96 -4.65 -1.34
C LEU A 23 -2.78 -5.17 -2.76
N ASN A 24 -3.83 -5.11 -3.58
CA ASN A 24 -3.74 -5.53 -4.98
C ASN A 24 -2.76 -4.63 -5.75
N ARG A 25 -2.79 -3.34 -5.50
CA ARG A 25 -1.86 -2.42 -6.15
C ARG A 25 -0.42 -2.71 -5.75
N LEU A 26 -0.19 -3.04 -4.47
CA LEU A 26 1.13 -3.40 -4.01
C LEU A 26 1.63 -4.68 -4.68
N LEU A 27 0.73 -5.66 -4.81
CA LEU A 27 1.09 -6.89 -5.49
C LEU A 27 1.50 -6.62 -6.93
N GLN A 28 0.73 -5.80 -7.64
CA GLN A 28 1.06 -5.43 -9.01
C GLN A 28 2.41 -4.72 -9.09
N ALA A 29 2.64 -3.78 -8.19
CA ALA A 29 3.91 -3.05 -8.18
C ALA A 29 5.08 -4.00 -7.95
N ARG A 30 4.89 -5.00 -7.10
CA ARG A 30 5.92 -5.98 -6.83
C ARG A 30 6.21 -6.85 -8.05
N LEU A 31 5.15 -7.27 -8.74
CA LEU A 31 5.30 -8.06 -9.96
C LEU A 31 5.98 -7.27 -11.07
N GLU A 32 5.77 -5.97 -11.09
CA GLU A 32 6.40 -5.09 -12.08
C GLU A 32 7.80 -4.65 -11.67
N GLY A 33 8.26 -5.06 -10.50
CA GLY A 33 9.59 -4.71 -10.04
C GLY A 33 9.73 -3.30 -9.48
N LYS A 34 8.62 -2.62 -9.21
CA LYS A 34 8.65 -1.26 -8.68
C LYS A 34 8.99 -1.21 -7.20
N VAL A 35 8.66 -2.27 -6.47
CA VAL A 35 8.96 -2.39 -5.06
C VAL A 35 9.63 -3.73 -4.81
N ASN A 36 10.62 -3.76 -3.94
CA ASN A 36 11.39 -4.97 -3.66
C ASN A 36 11.38 -5.36 -2.18
N CYS A 37 11.01 -4.45 -1.29
CA CYS A 37 11.02 -4.71 0.14
C CYS A 37 9.89 -3.94 0.82
N LYS A 38 9.73 -4.19 2.11
CA LYS A 38 8.67 -3.57 2.89
C LYS A 38 8.77 -2.05 2.90
N GLU A 39 9.98 -1.53 2.99
CA GLU A 39 10.19 -0.09 2.99
C GLU A 39 9.71 0.55 1.69
N ASP A 40 9.99 -0.09 0.57
CA ASP A 40 9.53 0.40 -0.73
C ASP A 40 8.00 0.44 -0.77
N GLU A 41 7.37 -0.61 -0.23
CA GLU A 41 5.92 -0.68 -0.20
C GLU A 41 5.33 0.43 0.68
N GLU A 42 5.95 0.68 1.82
CA GLU A 42 5.49 1.73 2.72
C GLU A 42 5.57 3.10 2.05
N GLN A 43 6.65 3.36 1.35
CA GLN A 43 6.81 4.63 0.65
C GLN A 43 5.78 4.79 -0.45
N LEU A 44 5.50 3.72 -1.18
CA LEU A 44 4.53 3.77 -2.25
C LEU A 44 3.13 4.04 -1.72
N VAL A 45 2.75 3.34 -0.65
CA VAL A 45 1.45 3.54 -0.02
C VAL A 45 1.35 4.95 0.55
N GLY A 46 2.44 5.43 1.18
CA GLY A 46 2.47 6.79 1.69
C GLY A 46 2.20 7.81 0.61
N GLY A 47 2.76 7.60 -0.58
CA GLY A 47 2.51 8.47 -1.73
C GLY A 47 1.06 8.44 -2.17
N TRP A 48 0.46 7.25 -2.23
CA TRP A 48 -0.94 7.12 -2.60
C TRP A 48 -1.86 7.82 -1.60
N LEU A 49 -1.58 7.67 -0.30
CA LEU A 49 -2.38 8.32 0.74
C LEU A 49 -2.24 9.83 0.67
N HIS A 50 -1.05 10.30 0.36
CA HIS A 50 -0.79 11.72 0.25
C HIS A 50 -1.55 12.33 -0.94
N GLU A 51 -1.51 11.65 -2.08
CA GLU A 51 -2.25 12.11 -3.26
C GLU A 51 -3.73 12.23 -2.97
N LYS A 52 -4.25 11.31 -2.21
CA LYS A 52 -5.68 11.27 -1.93
C LYS A 52 -6.13 12.42 -1.06
N MET A 53 -5.23 13.03 -0.35
CA MET A 53 -5.56 14.16 0.51
C MET A 53 -5.84 15.42 -0.29
N GLN A 54 -5.58 15.39 -1.56
CA GLN A 54 -5.90 16.52 -2.43
C GLN A 54 -7.34 16.42 -2.96
#